data_f4b71adb5dcc9e914cf8691db6b71667
#
_entry.id   f4b71adb5dcc9e914cf8691db6b71667
#
_cell.length_a   1.000
_cell.length_b   1.000
_cell.length_c   1.000
_cell.angle_alpha   90.00
_cell.angle_beta   90.00
_cell.angle_gamma   90.00
#
_symmetry.space_group_name_H-M   'P 1'
#
loop_
_entity.id
_entity.type
_entity.pdbx_description
1 polymer ?
#
loop_
_entity_poly.entity_id
_entity_poly.type
_entity_poly.pdbx_seq_one_letter_code
_entity_poly.pdbx_strand_id
1 'polypeptide(L)'
;PLWSRGLGDVYKRQLLHMDLFGPIAYISIGGSKYCLVIVDDYSRFTWVFFLQEKSHTQETLKGFLRRAQNEFGLRIKKIRSDNGTEFKNSQIEGFLEEEGIKHEFSSPYTPQQNGVVERKNRTLLDMARTMLDEYKTSDRFWAEAVNTACYAINRLYLHRILKKTSYELLTGKKPNISYFRVFGSKCFILVKRGRKSKFAPK
;
A
#
# COMPACT_ATOMS: atom_id res chain seq x y z
N PRO A 1 5.32 34.75 0.13
CA PRO A 1 4.34 35.31 1.10
C PRO A 1 4.19 34.40 2.30
N LEU A 2 4.19 34.97 3.49
CA LEU A 2 4.12 34.24 4.77
C LEU A 2 2.84 33.42 4.96
N TRP A 3 1.77 33.71 4.26
CA TRP A 3 0.50 33.00 4.29
C TRP A 3 0.52 31.63 3.59
N SER A 4 1.48 31.38 2.69
CA SER A 4 1.58 30.08 2.01
C SER A 4 2.21 28.99 2.87
N ARG A 5 2.88 29.32 3.96
CA ARG A 5 3.53 28.36 4.87
C ARG A 5 2.56 27.71 5.88
N GLY A 6 1.49 28.41 6.25
CA GLY A 6 0.54 27.92 7.25
C GLY A 6 -0.60 27.06 6.70
N LEU A 7 -1.13 27.41 5.54
CA LEU A 7 -2.27 26.66 4.94
C LEU A 7 -1.85 25.31 4.31
N GLY A 8 -0.61 25.20 3.83
CA GLY A 8 -0.10 23.96 3.25
C GLY A 8 0.12 22.83 4.26
N ASP A 9 0.34 23.15 5.54
CA ASP A 9 0.57 22.14 6.58
C ASP A 9 -0.73 21.62 7.20
N VAL A 10 -1.79 22.41 7.18
CA VAL A 10 -3.10 22.07 7.80
C VAL A 10 -3.82 20.95 7.03
N TYR A 11 -3.57 20.81 5.73
CA TYR A 11 -4.23 19.80 4.88
C TYR A 11 -3.33 18.61 4.51
N LYS A 12 -2.10 18.58 4.99
CA LYS A 12 -1.19 17.46 4.73
C LYS A 12 -1.68 16.22 5.46
N ARG A 13 -1.82 15.12 4.72
CA ARG A 13 -2.05 13.78 5.28
C ARG A 13 -3.40 13.59 5.99
N GLN A 14 -4.45 14.22 5.48
CA GLN A 14 -5.78 14.15 6.09
C GLN A 14 -6.78 13.30 5.31
N LEU A 15 -6.51 13.05 4.03
CA LEU A 15 -7.36 12.28 3.14
C LEU A 15 -6.64 11.03 2.65
N LEU A 16 -7.25 9.88 2.85
CA LEU A 16 -6.82 8.61 2.28
C LEU A 16 -7.82 8.16 1.22
N HIS A 17 -7.29 7.71 0.09
CA HIS A 17 -8.07 7.00 -0.93
C HIS A 17 -7.84 5.51 -0.76
N MET A 18 -8.88 4.72 -0.87
CA MET A 18 -8.76 3.28 -0.74
C MET A 18 -9.60 2.55 -1.79
N ASP A 19 -9.11 1.39 -2.16
CA ASP A 19 -9.75 0.49 -3.12
C ASP A 19 -9.32 -0.95 -2.87
N LEU A 20 -10.18 -1.89 -3.21
CA LEU A 20 -9.93 -3.32 -3.10
C LEU A 20 -9.99 -3.97 -4.48
N PHE A 21 -8.89 -4.47 -4.98
CA PHE A 21 -8.91 -5.22 -6.22
C PHE A 21 -8.77 -6.74 -6.00
N GLY A 22 -9.37 -7.49 -6.89
CA GLY A 22 -9.47 -8.96 -6.86
C GLY A 22 -10.93 -9.41 -7.05
N PRO A 23 -11.20 -10.73 -7.02
CA PRO A 23 -10.23 -11.81 -6.76
C PRO A 23 -9.24 -11.98 -7.92
N ILE A 24 -7.99 -12.19 -7.58
CA ILE A 24 -6.95 -12.56 -8.54
C ILE A 24 -7.12 -14.05 -8.89
N ALA A 25 -6.93 -14.38 -10.16
CA ALA A 25 -7.12 -15.76 -10.65
C ALA A 25 -6.22 -16.78 -9.96
N TYR A 26 -5.04 -16.39 -9.55
CA TYR A 26 -4.07 -17.24 -8.86
C TYR A 26 -4.05 -16.90 -7.36
N ILE A 27 -4.17 -17.92 -6.51
CA ILE A 27 -3.95 -17.76 -5.08
C ILE A 27 -2.46 -17.51 -4.85
N SER A 28 -2.11 -16.46 -4.11
CA SER A 28 -0.72 -16.15 -3.79
C SER A 28 -0.06 -17.23 -2.94
N ILE A 29 1.26 -17.20 -2.83
CA ILE A 29 2.00 -18.10 -1.91
C ILE A 29 1.48 -17.96 -0.47
N GLY A 30 1.13 -16.74 -0.05
CA GLY A 30 0.55 -16.46 1.27
C GLY A 30 -0.95 -16.74 1.40
N GLY A 31 -1.60 -17.34 0.37
CA GLY A 31 -3.03 -17.69 0.41
C GLY A 31 -3.98 -16.54 0.04
N SER A 32 -3.48 -15.39 -0.37
CA SER A 32 -4.29 -14.19 -0.65
C SER A 32 -4.91 -14.23 -2.04
N LYS A 33 -6.09 -13.63 -2.16
CA LYS A 33 -6.86 -13.45 -3.42
C LYS A 33 -7.15 -11.98 -3.73
N TYR A 34 -7.06 -11.11 -2.73
CA TYR A 34 -7.40 -9.68 -2.83
C TYR A 34 -6.24 -8.82 -2.36
N CYS A 35 -6.22 -7.58 -2.81
CA CYS A 35 -5.29 -6.56 -2.34
C CYS A 35 -6.04 -5.27 -2.02
N LEU A 36 -6.01 -4.86 -0.76
CA LEU A 36 -6.46 -3.54 -0.33
C LEU A 36 -5.32 -2.54 -0.54
N VAL A 37 -5.60 -1.50 -1.30
CA VAL A 37 -4.66 -0.41 -1.59
C VAL A 37 -5.14 0.86 -0.91
N ILE A 38 -4.27 1.51 -0.18
CA ILE A 38 -4.53 2.78 0.51
C ILE A 38 -3.50 3.79 0.05
N VAL A 39 -3.92 4.98 -0.36
CA VAL A 39 -3.07 6.05 -0.88
C VAL A 39 -3.32 7.34 -0.12
N ASP A 40 -2.28 7.92 0.42
CA ASP A 40 -2.35 9.27 1.00
C ASP A 40 -2.45 10.32 -0.11
N ASP A 41 -3.46 11.18 -0.05
CA ASP A 41 -3.72 12.16 -1.11
C ASP A 41 -2.57 13.16 -1.29
N TYR A 42 -1.93 13.57 -0.20
CA TYR A 42 -0.85 14.56 -0.25
C TYR A 42 0.47 13.99 -0.77
N SER A 43 0.99 12.94 -0.10
CA SER A 43 2.30 12.38 -0.41
C SER A 43 2.27 11.37 -1.57
N ARG A 44 1.08 10.88 -1.92
CA ARG A 44 0.90 9.74 -2.83
C ARG A 44 1.56 8.45 -2.31
N PHE A 45 1.95 8.42 -1.03
CA PHE A 45 2.47 7.21 -0.42
C PHE A 45 1.37 6.14 -0.40
N THR A 46 1.77 4.93 -0.71
CA THR A 46 0.84 3.82 -0.93
C THR A 46 1.16 2.69 0.03
N TRP A 47 0.12 2.14 0.64
CA TRP A 47 0.17 0.90 1.40
C TRP A 47 -0.64 -0.17 0.67
N VAL A 48 -0.17 -1.41 0.74
CA VAL A 48 -0.86 -2.58 0.18
C VAL A 48 -1.02 -3.64 1.25
N PHE A 49 -2.17 -4.29 1.30
CA PHE A 49 -2.49 -5.37 2.23
C PHE A 49 -3.10 -6.52 1.45
N PHE A 50 -2.56 -7.71 1.64
CA PHE A 50 -3.00 -8.90 0.92
C PHE A 50 -3.98 -9.69 1.78
N LEU A 51 -5.16 -9.98 1.23
CA LEU A 51 -6.28 -10.54 1.95
C LEU A 51 -6.71 -11.87 1.30
N GLN A 52 -7.10 -12.84 2.13
CA GLN A 52 -7.68 -14.09 1.65
C GLN A 52 -9.13 -13.90 1.23
N GLU A 53 -9.87 -13.10 1.99
CA GLU A 53 -11.30 -12.81 1.76
C GLU A 53 -11.57 -11.31 1.84
N LYS A 54 -12.64 -10.86 1.17
CA LYS A 54 -13.10 -9.47 1.25
C LYS A 54 -13.51 -9.05 2.66
N SER A 55 -14.05 -9.98 3.45
CA SER A 55 -14.45 -9.78 4.85
C SER A 55 -13.31 -9.28 5.74
N HIS A 56 -12.06 -9.67 5.44
CA HIS A 56 -10.88 -9.23 6.20
C HIS A 56 -10.54 -7.75 5.99
N THR A 57 -11.16 -7.07 5.01
CA THR A 57 -10.91 -5.64 4.74
C THR A 57 -11.16 -4.77 5.96
N GLN A 58 -12.22 -5.06 6.71
CA GLN A 58 -12.64 -4.25 7.84
C GLN A 58 -11.60 -4.25 8.97
N GLU A 59 -11.17 -5.43 9.39
CA GLU A 59 -10.18 -5.57 10.46
C GLU A 59 -8.83 -4.98 10.04
N THR A 60 -8.41 -5.25 8.80
CA THR A 60 -7.18 -4.70 8.24
C THR A 60 -7.20 -3.18 8.21
N LEU A 61 -8.32 -2.59 7.78
CA LEU A 61 -8.48 -1.13 7.73
C LEU A 61 -8.43 -0.51 9.12
N LYS A 62 -9.18 -1.05 10.10
CA LYS A 62 -9.17 -0.59 11.49
C LYS A 62 -7.76 -0.64 12.08
N GLY A 63 -7.08 -1.76 11.92
CA GLY A 63 -5.69 -1.93 12.40
C GLY A 63 -4.71 -0.98 11.71
N PHE A 64 -4.89 -0.72 10.41
CA PHE A 64 -4.06 0.24 9.68
C PHE A 64 -4.28 1.67 10.18
N LEU A 65 -5.53 2.13 10.28
CA LEU A 65 -5.84 3.49 10.68
C LEU A 65 -5.25 3.83 12.07
N ARG A 66 -5.42 2.92 13.04
CA ARG A 66 -4.81 3.08 14.37
C ARG A 66 -3.29 3.16 14.32
N ARG A 67 -2.63 2.26 13.56
CA ARG A 67 -1.17 2.28 13.41
C ARG A 67 -0.69 3.53 12.68
N ALA A 68 -1.35 3.95 11.62
CA ALA A 68 -0.99 5.13 10.85
C ALA A 68 -1.06 6.42 11.70
N GLN A 69 -2.08 6.54 12.54
CA GLN A 69 -2.19 7.66 13.47
C GLN A 69 -1.06 7.65 14.51
N ASN A 70 -0.74 6.49 15.08
CA ASN A 70 0.28 6.36 16.13
C ASN A 70 1.71 6.48 15.59
N GLU A 71 2.01 5.81 14.47
CA GLU A 71 3.37 5.70 13.94
C GLU A 71 3.82 6.95 13.19
N PHE A 72 2.91 7.53 12.39
CA PHE A 72 3.22 8.68 11.54
C PHE A 72 2.67 10.01 12.07
N GLY A 73 1.96 10.00 13.20
CA GLY A 73 1.26 11.17 13.72
C GLY A 73 0.23 11.71 12.71
N LEU A 74 -0.33 10.82 11.88
CA LEU A 74 -1.29 11.18 10.85
C LEU A 74 -2.64 11.44 11.51
N ARG A 75 -3.09 12.69 11.53
CA ARG A 75 -4.47 12.98 11.90
C ARG A 75 -5.37 12.80 10.68
N ILE A 76 -5.79 11.55 10.44
CA ILE A 76 -6.69 11.21 9.34
C ILE A 76 -8.06 11.82 9.63
N LYS A 77 -8.56 12.66 8.72
CA LYS A 77 -9.89 13.28 8.86
C LYS A 77 -10.91 12.68 7.93
N LYS A 78 -10.43 12.14 6.80
CA LYS A 78 -11.30 11.63 5.75
C LYS A 78 -10.71 10.39 5.09
N ILE A 79 -11.58 9.48 4.73
CA ILE A 79 -11.26 8.40 3.81
C ILE A 79 -12.23 8.45 2.64
N ARG A 80 -11.77 8.04 1.48
CA ARG A 80 -12.56 7.94 0.25
C ARG A 80 -12.43 6.56 -0.35
N SER A 81 -13.57 5.94 -0.65
CA SER A 81 -13.66 4.64 -1.32
C SER A 81 -14.77 4.65 -2.36
N ASP A 82 -14.90 3.55 -3.08
CA ASP A 82 -16.13 3.24 -3.80
C ASP A 82 -17.26 2.84 -2.84
N ASN A 83 -18.45 2.51 -3.42
CA ASN A 83 -19.63 2.05 -2.67
C ASN A 83 -19.63 0.53 -2.43
N GLY A 84 -18.49 -0.15 -2.50
CA GLY A 84 -18.39 -1.59 -2.26
C GLY A 84 -18.89 -1.95 -0.85
N THR A 85 -19.54 -3.11 -0.73
CA THR A 85 -20.05 -3.61 0.56
C THR A 85 -18.94 -3.87 1.57
N GLU A 86 -17.72 -4.11 1.09
CA GLU A 86 -16.50 -4.21 1.90
C GLU A 86 -16.17 -2.94 2.67
N PHE A 87 -16.58 -1.76 2.16
CA PHE A 87 -16.36 -0.45 2.77
C PHE A 87 -17.64 0.15 3.36
N LYS A 88 -18.79 -0.12 2.76
CA LYS A 88 -20.08 0.40 3.19
C LYS A 88 -20.81 -0.60 4.06
N ASN A 89 -20.50 -0.62 5.34
CA ASN A 89 -21.16 -1.46 6.34
C ASN A 89 -21.11 -0.81 7.72
N SER A 90 -22.06 -1.17 8.58
CA SER A 90 -22.23 -0.59 9.90
C SER A 90 -21.01 -0.71 10.82
N GLN A 91 -20.21 -1.75 10.66
CA GLN A 91 -19.02 -1.97 11.50
C GLN A 91 -17.87 -1.00 11.17
N ILE A 92 -17.70 -0.67 9.87
CA ILE A 92 -16.73 0.35 9.46
C ILE A 92 -17.27 1.74 9.82
N GLU A 93 -18.53 2.02 9.51
CA GLU A 93 -19.14 3.31 9.78
C GLU A 93 -19.08 3.67 11.28
N GLY A 94 -19.48 2.76 12.15
CA GLY A 94 -19.40 2.98 13.61
C GLY A 94 -17.96 3.22 14.09
N PHE A 95 -16.98 2.44 13.59
CA PHE A 95 -15.57 2.65 13.93
C PHE A 95 -15.05 4.01 13.45
N LEU A 96 -15.39 4.43 12.24
CA LEU A 96 -14.95 5.72 11.71
C LEU A 96 -15.58 6.89 12.44
N GLU A 97 -16.82 6.74 12.90
CA GLU A 97 -17.52 7.71 13.71
C GLU A 97 -16.85 7.87 15.09
N GLU A 98 -16.50 6.76 15.75
CA GLU A 98 -15.73 6.74 17.00
C GLU A 98 -14.36 7.43 16.85
N GLU A 99 -13.65 7.22 15.73
CA GLU A 99 -12.36 7.85 15.46
C GLU A 99 -12.47 9.28 14.91
N GLY A 100 -13.68 9.78 14.69
CA GLY A 100 -13.94 11.10 14.12
C GLY A 100 -13.48 11.25 12.67
N ILE A 101 -13.50 10.16 11.88
CA ILE A 101 -13.06 10.10 10.49
C ILE A 101 -14.28 10.10 9.57
N LYS A 102 -14.36 11.09 8.68
CA LYS A 102 -15.43 11.16 7.69
C LYS A 102 -15.21 10.17 6.56
N HIS A 103 -16.19 9.33 6.25
CA HIS A 103 -16.19 8.50 5.05
C HIS A 103 -16.89 9.24 3.90
N GLU A 104 -16.18 9.36 2.77
CA GLU A 104 -16.71 9.90 1.52
C GLU A 104 -16.75 8.78 0.47
N PHE A 105 -17.92 8.47 -0.02
CA PHE A 105 -18.09 7.52 -1.10
C PHE A 105 -18.03 8.24 -2.46
N SER A 106 -17.39 7.61 -3.45
CA SER A 106 -17.46 8.09 -4.82
C SER A 106 -18.90 7.97 -5.34
N SER A 107 -19.38 9.02 -6.01
CA SER A 107 -20.73 8.99 -6.57
C SER A 107 -20.83 7.91 -7.66
N PRO A 108 -21.97 7.21 -7.75
CA PRO A 108 -22.23 6.30 -8.87
C PRO A 108 -21.96 7.01 -10.20
N TYR A 109 -21.34 6.31 -11.14
CA TYR A 109 -20.98 6.82 -12.48
C TYR A 109 -19.99 8.01 -12.54
N THR A 110 -19.27 8.29 -11.45
CA THR A 110 -18.18 9.27 -11.45
C THR A 110 -16.84 8.65 -11.04
N PRO A 111 -16.22 7.80 -11.92
CA PRO A 111 -14.94 7.14 -11.63
C PRO A 111 -13.82 8.15 -11.30
N GLN A 112 -13.97 9.37 -11.77
CA GLN A 112 -12.99 10.45 -11.55
C GLN A 112 -12.74 10.77 -10.06
N GLN A 113 -13.71 10.52 -9.18
CA GLN A 113 -13.59 10.80 -7.75
C GLN A 113 -12.68 9.81 -7.00
N ASN A 114 -12.58 8.55 -7.47
CA ASN A 114 -11.64 7.55 -6.95
C ASN A 114 -10.40 7.34 -7.83
N GLY A 115 -10.25 8.16 -8.87
CA GLY A 115 -9.19 8.05 -9.88
C GLY A 115 -7.76 8.12 -9.33
N VAL A 116 -7.53 8.53 -8.08
CA VAL A 116 -6.21 8.52 -7.45
C VAL A 116 -5.77 7.08 -7.21
N VAL A 117 -6.58 6.30 -6.50
CA VAL A 117 -6.26 4.91 -6.17
C VAL A 117 -6.41 3.99 -7.37
N GLU A 118 -7.38 4.22 -8.26
CA GLU A 118 -7.55 3.43 -9.49
C GLU A 118 -6.31 3.50 -10.40
N ARG A 119 -5.78 4.72 -10.62
CA ARG A 119 -4.52 4.89 -11.38
C ARG A 119 -3.34 4.24 -10.67
N LYS A 120 -3.32 4.29 -9.33
CA LYS A 120 -2.29 3.64 -8.55
C LYS A 120 -2.37 2.12 -8.70
N ASN A 121 -3.56 1.54 -8.64
CA ASN A 121 -3.79 0.11 -8.84
C ASN A 121 -3.30 -0.34 -10.21
N ARG A 122 -3.65 0.41 -11.27
CA ARG A 122 -3.15 0.13 -12.62
C ARG A 122 -1.63 0.11 -12.66
N THR A 123 -0.98 1.14 -12.11
CA THR A 123 0.49 1.24 -12.09
C THR A 123 1.11 0.07 -11.31
N LEU A 124 0.55 -0.30 -10.15
CA LEU A 124 1.03 -1.43 -9.35
C LEU A 124 0.94 -2.75 -10.12
N LEU A 125 -0.21 -3.00 -10.75
CA LEU A 125 -0.44 -4.21 -11.51
C LEU A 125 0.45 -4.30 -12.76
N ASP A 126 0.64 -3.19 -13.49
CA ASP A 126 1.51 -3.16 -14.66
C ASP A 126 2.98 -3.43 -14.29
N MET A 127 3.47 -2.82 -13.21
CA MET A 127 4.81 -3.10 -12.69
C MET A 127 4.96 -4.54 -12.20
N ALA A 128 3.97 -5.06 -11.46
CA ALA A 128 4.01 -6.42 -10.97
C ALA A 128 4.04 -7.44 -12.13
N ARG A 129 3.23 -7.24 -13.18
CA ARG A 129 3.26 -8.07 -14.40
C ARG A 129 4.63 -8.06 -15.05
N THR A 130 5.23 -6.89 -15.24
CA THR A 130 6.58 -6.75 -15.81
C THR A 130 7.61 -7.49 -14.95
N MET A 131 7.54 -7.38 -13.62
CA MET A 131 8.45 -8.07 -12.70
C MET A 131 8.31 -9.59 -12.77
N LEU A 132 7.08 -10.10 -12.90
CA LEU A 132 6.84 -11.54 -13.01
C LEU A 132 7.32 -12.08 -14.38
N ASP A 133 7.11 -11.32 -15.45
CA ASP A 133 7.44 -11.73 -16.80
C ASP A 133 8.96 -11.72 -17.07
N GLU A 134 9.71 -10.79 -16.50
CA GLU A 134 11.16 -10.63 -16.70
C GLU A 134 11.94 -11.92 -16.46
N TYR A 135 11.65 -12.62 -15.36
CA TYR A 135 12.32 -13.89 -15.00
C TYR A 135 11.39 -15.10 -15.10
N LYS A 136 10.24 -14.98 -15.80
CA LYS A 136 9.23 -16.04 -15.92
C LYS A 136 8.84 -16.63 -14.56
N THR A 137 8.71 -15.76 -13.59
CA THR A 137 8.32 -16.12 -12.23
C THR A 137 6.83 -16.53 -12.22
N SER A 138 6.49 -17.56 -11.45
CA SER A 138 5.10 -18.04 -11.37
C SER A 138 4.15 -16.94 -10.90
N ASP A 139 2.95 -16.88 -11.50
CA ASP A 139 1.90 -15.92 -11.15
C ASP A 139 1.46 -15.99 -9.68
N ARG A 140 1.74 -17.10 -8.98
CA ARG A 140 1.50 -17.23 -7.53
C ARG A 140 2.32 -16.24 -6.69
N PHE A 141 3.36 -15.63 -7.25
CA PHE A 141 4.15 -14.56 -6.61
C PHE A 141 3.58 -13.16 -6.87
N TRP A 142 2.34 -13.05 -7.35
CA TRP A 142 1.75 -11.75 -7.65
C TRP A 142 1.73 -10.79 -6.44
N ALA A 143 1.47 -11.32 -5.24
CA ALA A 143 1.42 -10.50 -4.02
C ALA A 143 2.82 -9.91 -3.69
N GLU A 144 3.86 -10.71 -3.79
CA GLU A 144 5.25 -10.29 -3.61
C GLU A 144 5.67 -9.27 -4.69
N ALA A 145 5.24 -9.48 -5.94
CA ALA A 145 5.51 -8.55 -7.03
C ALA A 145 4.81 -7.20 -6.80
N VAL A 146 3.52 -7.20 -6.42
CA VAL A 146 2.77 -5.98 -6.07
C VAL A 146 3.38 -5.27 -4.86
N ASN A 147 3.80 -6.00 -3.83
CA ASN A 147 4.47 -5.42 -2.67
C ASN A 147 5.80 -4.76 -3.05
N THR A 148 6.59 -5.43 -3.90
CA THR A 148 7.85 -4.88 -4.41
C THR A 148 7.62 -3.66 -5.28
N ALA A 149 6.62 -3.68 -6.16
CA ALA A 149 6.22 -2.53 -6.96
C ALA A 149 5.82 -1.34 -6.07
N CYS A 150 5.01 -1.57 -5.05
CA CYS A 150 4.60 -0.55 -4.08
C CYS A 150 5.81 0.04 -3.35
N TYR A 151 6.72 -0.82 -2.88
CA TYR A 151 7.97 -0.40 -2.24
C TYR A 151 8.82 0.49 -3.16
N ALA A 152 8.96 0.10 -4.42
CA ALA A 152 9.71 0.83 -5.43
C ALA A 152 9.05 2.17 -5.78
N ILE A 153 7.75 2.19 -6.04
CA ILE A 153 7.01 3.42 -6.36
C ILE A 153 7.17 4.45 -5.26
N ASN A 154 7.00 4.06 -4.01
CA ASN A 154 7.11 4.99 -2.89
C ASN A 154 8.50 5.63 -2.76
N ARG A 155 9.57 4.97 -3.23
CA ARG A 155 10.97 5.39 -3.04
C ARG A 155 11.67 5.92 -4.27
N LEU A 156 11.19 5.57 -5.47
CA LEU A 156 11.85 5.94 -6.73
C LEU A 156 11.09 7.02 -7.49
N TYR A 157 9.74 7.00 -7.44
CA TYR A 157 8.94 7.93 -8.21
C TYR A 157 8.85 9.29 -7.52
N LEU A 158 9.19 10.34 -8.27
CA LEU A 158 9.12 11.69 -7.78
C LEU A 158 7.69 12.25 -7.95
N HIS A 159 7.20 12.89 -6.91
CA HIS A 159 5.97 13.66 -7.00
C HIS A 159 6.13 14.78 -8.04
N ARG A 160 5.21 14.86 -9.00
CA ARG A 160 5.34 15.73 -10.18
C ARG A 160 5.66 17.19 -9.83
N ILE A 161 4.98 17.73 -8.83
CA ILE A 161 5.10 19.15 -8.43
C ILE A 161 6.20 19.31 -7.37
N LEU A 162 6.18 18.49 -6.32
CA LEU A 162 7.05 18.65 -5.14
C LEU A 162 8.47 18.13 -5.36
N LYS A 163 8.73 17.40 -6.46
CA LYS A 163 10.05 16.85 -6.83
C LYS A 163 10.73 16.03 -5.71
N LYS A 164 9.89 15.42 -4.84
CA LYS A 164 10.31 14.52 -3.76
C LYS A 164 9.61 13.19 -3.92
N THR A 165 10.20 12.13 -3.40
CA THR A 165 9.55 10.82 -3.39
C THR A 165 8.37 10.79 -2.41
N SER A 166 7.42 9.89 -2.62
CA SER A 166 6.31 9.69 -1.68
C SER A 166 6.84 9.35 -0.27
N TYR A 167 7.92 8.58 -0.21
CA TYR A 167 8.61 8.25 1.04
C TYR A 167 9.15 9.49 1.76
N GLU A 168 9.84 10.40 1.03
CA GLU A 168 10.34 11.65 1.61
C GLU A 168 9.22 12.56 2.09
N LEU A 169 8.12 12.62 1.33
CA LEU A 169 6.97 13.43 1.70
C LEU A 169 6.27 12.91 2.95
N LEU A 170 6.24 11.58 3.15
CA LEU A 170 5.61 10.97 4.32
C LEU A 170 6.51 11.01 5.55
N THR A 171 7.78 10.61 5.40
CA THR A 171 8.68 10.40 6.54
C THR A 171 9.61 11.57 6.83
N GLY A 172 9.77 12.51 5.88
CA GLY A 172 10.75 13.58 5.95
C GLY A 172 12.20 13.14 5.65
N LYS A 173 12.43 11.84 5.41
CA LYS A 173 13.78 11.27 5.20
C LYS A 173 13.96 10.81 3.76
N LYS A 174 15.16 10.99 3.20
CA LYS A 174 15.49 10.41 1.90
C LYS A 174 15.55 8.90 1.97
N PRO A 175 14.98 8.19 0.97
CA PRO A 175 15.03 6.73 0.95
C PRO A 175 16.46 6.25 0.66
N ASN A 176 16.89 5.19 1.34
CA ASN A 176 18.08 4.45 0.95
C ASN A 176 17.71 3.40 -0.11
N ILE A 177 18.25 3.54 -1.31
CA ILE A 177 17.97 2.65 -2.45
C ILE A 177 19.11 1.65 -2.72
N SER A 178 20.17 1.65 -1.93
CA SER A 178 21.33 0.76 -2.11
C SER A 178 20.97 -0.74 -1.96
N TYR A 179 19.86 -1.03 -1.28
CA TYR A 179 19.36 -2.39 -1.06
C TYR A 179 18.45 -2.92 -2.17
N PHE A 180 18.18 -2.11 -3.20
CA PHE A 180 17.36 -2.58 -4.31
C PHE A 180 18.07 -3.72 -5.04
N ARG A 181 17.28 -4.74 -5.35
CA ARG A 181 17.70 -5.89 -6.17
C ARG A 181 16.61 -6.14 -7.19
N VAL A 182 16.98 -6.76 -8.30
CA VAL A 182 16.02 -7.10 -9.35
C VAL A 182 15.11 -8.22 -8.86
N PHE A 183 13.79 -8.03 -8.98
CA PHE A 183 12.80 -9.03 -8.61
C PHE A 183 12.97 -10.28 -9.47
N GLY A 184 12.89 -11.47 -8.87
CA GLY A 184 13.05 -12.74 -9.57
C GLY A 184 14.51 -13.17 -9.81
N SER A 185 15.52 -12.35 -9.45
CA SER A 185 16.92 -12.75 -9.56
C SER A 185 17.25 -13.92 -8.64
N LYS A 186 18.19 -14.76 -9.07
CA LYS A 186 18.67 -15.91 -8.25
C LYS A 186 19.30 -15.42 -6.95
N CYS A 187 18.88 -16.02 -5.84
CA CYS A 187 19.42 -15.74 -4.52
C CYS A 187 20.10 -17.00 -3.95
N PHE A 188 21.18 -16.79 -3.22
CA PHE A 188 21.84 -17.86 -2.44
C PHE A 188 21.66 -17.55 -0.95
N ILE A 189 21.07 -18.48 -0.24
CA ILE A 189 20.87 -18.35 1.21
C ILE A 189 21.96 -19.16 1.92
N LEU A 190 22.75 -18.48 2.77
CA LEU A 190 23.67 -19.17 3.65
C LEU A 190 22.87 -19.89 4.75
N VAL A 191 22.71 -21.18 4.58
CA VAL A 191 22.15 -22.03 5.64
C VAL A 191 23.21 -22.24 6.70
N LYS A 192 23.14 -21.54 7.81
CA LYS A 192 23.91 -21.90 9.02
C LYS A 192 23.32 -23.20 9.52
N ARG A 193 23.87 -24.34 9.08
CA ARG A 193 23.53 -25.63 9.66
C ARG A 193 23.74 -25.54 11.18
N GLY A 194 22.72 -25.93 11.95
CA GLY A 194 22.79 -26.00 13.38
C GLY A 194 24.07 -26.77 13.82
N ARG A 195 24.55 -26.51 15.04
CA ARG A 195 25.80 -27.03 15.58
C ARG A 195 26.08 -28.46 15.08
N LYS A 196 26.94 -28.57 14.07
CA LYS A 196 27.48 -29.88 13.73
C LYS A 196 28.19 -30.42 14.98
N SER A 197 27.94 -31.68 15.30
CA SER A 197 28.76 -32.39 16.27
C SER A 197 30.22 -32.19 15.88
N LYS A 198 31.13 -32.07 16.88
CA LYS A 198 32.57 -31.91 16.65
C LYS A 198 33.17 -32.97 15.72
N PHE A 199 32.50 -34.08 15.56
CA PHE A 199 32.90 -35.25 14.75
C PHE A 199 32.04 -35.48 13.50
N ALA A 200 31.17 -34.53 13.13
CA ALA A 200 30.41 -34.65 11.90
C ALA A 200 31.33 -34.40 10.68
N PRO A 201 31.24 -35.18 9.60
CA PRO A 201 32.05 -34.98 8.41
C PRO A 201 31.79 -33.61 7.83
N LYS A 202 32.85 -32.99 7.31
CA LYS A 202 32.81 -31.66 6.67
C LYS A 202 32.08 -31.72 5.35
#